data_e2b421bee747a562e5f07e77bf782681
#
_entry.id   e2b421bee747a562e5f07e77bf782681
#
_cell.length_a   1.000
_cell.length_b   1.000
_cell.length_c   1.000
_cell.angle_alpha   90.00
_cell.angle_beta   90.00
_cell.angle_gamma   90.00
#
_symmetry.space_group_name_H-M   'P 1'
#
loop_
_entity.id
_entity.type
_entity.pdbx_description
1 polymer ?
#
loop_
_entity_poly.entity_id
_entity_poly.type
_entity_poly.pdbx_seq_one_letter_code
_entity_poly.pdbx_strand_id
1 'polypeptide(L)' 'MVVLARIDQRLIHGIIVNQWAPALQVKRFMVVDDILCSNEEVKASMRMAKPAGTGVSVISAETAIANFKAGKYDGQRV' A
#
# COMPACT_ATOMS: atom_id res chain seq x y z
N MET A 1 -10.06 5.37 2.48
CA MET A 1 -10.15 5.16 3.95
C MET A 1 -9.06 4.21 4.42
N VAL A 2 -8.25 4.63 5.37
CA VAL A 2 -7.21 3.77 5.95
C VAL A 2 -7.86 2.80 6.93
N VAL A 3 -7.73 1.49 6.70
CA VAL A 3 -8.27 0.46 7.61
C VAL A 3 -7.19 -0.16 8.48
N LEU A 4 -5.92 -0.02 8.11
CA LEU A 4 -4.77 -0.42 8.91
C LEU A 4 -3.55 0.34 8.46
N ALA A 5 -2.78 0.85 9.41
CA ALA A 5 -1.46 1.42 9.16
C ALA A 5 -0.47 0.69 10.07
N ARG A 6 0.68 0.27 9.51
CA ARG A 6 1.72 -0.34 10.31
C ARG A 6 3.10 -0.01 9.76
N ILE A 7 4.06 0.03 10.64
CA ILE A 7 5.46 0.22 10.31
C ILE A 7 6.08 -1.17 10.22
N ASP A 8 6.49 -1.57 9.02
CA ASP A 8 7.04 -2.90 8.79
C ASP A 8 8.14 -2.81 7.74
N GLN A 9 9.35 -3.15 8.13
CA GLN A 9 10.50 -3.09 7.22
C GLN A 9 10.45 -4.15 6.11
N ARG A 10 9.58 -5.14 6.23
CA ARG A 10 9.39 -6.17 5.20
C ARG A 10 8.36 -5.75 4.16
N LEU A 11 7.66 -4.64 4.40
CA LEU A 11 6.67 -4.05 3.49
C LEU A 11 5.55 -5.05 3.15
N ILE A 12 5.28 -5.26 1.87
CA ILE A 12 4.22 -6.19 1.45
C ILE A 12 4.80 -7.60 1.42
N HIS A 13 4.34 -8.46 2.30
CA HIS A 13 4.84 -9.82 2.48
C HIS A 13 3.72 -10.79 2.89
N GLY A 14 4.06 -12.06 3.07
CA GLY A 14 3.08 -13.12 3.30
C GLY A 14 2.09 -12.85 4.43
N ILE A 15 2.52 -12.33 5.57
CA ILE A 15 1.61 -12.04 6.70
C ILE A 15 0.59 -10.97 6.29
N ILE A 16 1.02 -9.91 5.63
CA ILE A 16 0.13 -8.86 5.15
C ILE A 16 -0.87 -9.43 4.13
N VAL A 17 -0.37 -10.18 3.15
CA VAL A 17 -1.19 -10.70 2.05
C VAL A 17 -2.17 -11.77 2.54
N ASN A 18 -1.71 -12.70 3.39
CA ASN A 18 -2.48 -13.89 3.76
C ASN A 18 -3.36 -13.72 4.98
N GLN A 19 -3.01 -12.80 5.88
CA GLN A 19 -3.73 -12.63 7.14
C GLN A 19 -4.45 -11.28 7.24
N TRP A 20 -3.72 -10.19 7.10
CA TRP A 20 -4.31 -8.86 7.31
C TRP A 20 -5.21 -8.40 6.17
N ALA A 21 -4.80 -8.61 4.92
CA ALA A 21 -5.55 -8.13 3.78
C ALA A 21 -6.95 -8.79 3.67
N PRO A 22 -7.07 -10.13 3.78
CA PRO A 22 -8.40 -10.75 3.75
C PRO A 22 -9.26 -10.36 4.96
N ALA A 23 -8.68 -10.33 6.16
CA ALA A 23 -9.41 -10.02 7.38
C ALA A 23 -10.00 -8.62 7.37
N LEU A 24 -9.32 -7.65 6.76
CA LEU A 24 -9.74 -6.26 6.69
C LEU A 24 -10.39 -5.88 5.37
N GLN A 25 -10.50 -6.82 4.43
CA GLN A 25 -11.05 -6.58 3.10
C GLN A 25 -10.34 -5.43 2.38
N VAL A 26 -9.02 -5.44 2.42
CA VAL A 26 -8.19 -4.40 1.83
C VAL A 26 -8.33 -4.42 0.31
N LYS A 27 -8.51 -3.24 -0.29
CA LYS A 27 -8.57 -3.08 -1.74
C LYS A 27 -7.32 -2.39 -2.31
N ARG A 28 -6.57 -1.70 -1.48
CA ARG A 28 -5.34 -1.03 -1.89
C ARG A 28 -4.29 -1.13 -0.81
N PHE A 29 -3.08 -1.50 -1.21
CA PHE A 29 -1.90 -1.41 -0.36
C PHE A 29 -1.17 -0.12 -0.68
N MET A 30 -0.76 0.61 0.34
CA MET A 30 0.03 1.81 0.17
C MET A 30 1.31 1.70 0.97
N VAL A 31 2.43 1.84 0.28
CA VAL A 31 3.75 1.90 0.90
C VAL A 31 4.24 3.34 0.81
N VAL A 32 4.55 3.93 1.95
CA VAL A 32 5.06 5.29 2.03
C VAL A 32 6.54 5.23 2.38
N ASP A 33 7.39 5.54 1.42
CA ASP A 33 8.84 5.51 1.60
C ASP A 33 9.49 6.42 0.55
N ASP A 34 10.23 7.43 1.02
CA ASP A 34 10.80 8.44 0.13
C ASP A 34 11.93 7.91 -0.76
N ILE A 35 12.56 6.80 -0.36
CA ILE A 35 13.64 6.18 -1.14
C ILE A 35 13.03 5.18 -2.13
N LEU A 36 12.18 4.29 -1.66
CA LEU A 36 11.63 3.21 -2.48
C LEU A 36 10.63 3.69 -3.53
N CYS A 37 10.04 4.86 -3.35
CA CYS A 37 9.06 5.40 -4.31
C CYS A 37 9.64 5.64 -5.70
N SER A 38 10.97 5.73 -5.82
CA SER A 38 11.64 5.86 -7.11
C SER A 38 12.36 4.57 -7.56
N ASN A 39 12.20 3.47 -6.84
CA ASN A 39 12.83 2.19 -7.18
C ASN A 39 11.83 1.30 -7.93
N GLU A 40 11.97 1.23 -9.25
CA GLU A 40 11.04 0.48 -10.11
C GLU A 40 11.08 -1.03 -9.87
N GLU A 41 12.23 -1.60 -9.50
CA GLU A 41 12.35 -3.02 -9.20
C GLU A 41 11.56 -3.38 -7.95
N VAL A 42 11.64 -2.56 -6.91
CA VAL A 42 10.88 -2.78 -5.67
C VAL A 42 9.38 -2.63 -5.94
N LYS A 43 8.99 -1.62 -6.71
CA LYS A 43 7.58 -1.44 -7.09
C LYS A 43 7.03 -2.64 -7.84
N ALA A 44 7.79 -3.17 -8.77
CA ALA A 44 7.39 -4.36 -9.53
C ALA A 44 7.24 -5.58 -8.62
N SER A 45 8.18 -5.79 -7.71
CA SER A 45 8.12 -6.89 -6.74
C SER A 45 6.88 -6.79 -5.85
N MET A 46 6.55 -5.59 -5.38
CA MET A 46 5.37 -5.39 -4.54
C MET A 46 4.08 -5.63 -5.32
N ARG A 47 4.03 -5.22 -6.59
CA ARG A 47 2.87 -5.50 -7.44
C ARG A 47 2.66 -7.00 -7.64
N MET A 48 3.74 -7.76 -7.73
CA MET A 48 3.66 -9.22 -7.86
C MET A 48 3.24 -9.91 -6.56
N ALA A 49 3.54 -9.31 -5.41
CA ALA A 49 3.19 -9.86 -4.11
C ALA A 49 1.73 -9.61 -3.70
N LYS A 50 1.07 -8.65 -4.33
CA LYS A 50 -0.30 -8.29 -3.92
C LYS A 50 -1.32 -9.36 -4.29
N PRO A 51 -2.40 -9.51 -3.51
CA PRO A 51 -3.52 -10.38 -3.92
C PRO A 51 -4.20 -9.87 -5.18
N ALA A 52 -4.80 -10.79 -5.94
CA ALA A 52 -5.58 -10.43 -7.11
C ALA A 52 -6.73 -9.48 -6.74
N GLY A 53 -7.02 -8.51 -7.59
CA GLY A 53 -8.11 -7.56 -7.36
C GLY A 53 -7.76 -6.39 -6.45
N THR A 54 -6.51 -6.28 -6.02
CA THR A 54 -6.06 -5.16 -5.20
C THR A 54 -5.10 -4.26 -5.97
N GLY A 55 -4.95 -3.02 -5.51
CA GLY A 55 -3.97 -2.09 -6.06
C GLY A 55 -2.78 -1.91 -5.12
N VAL A 56 -1.66 -1.47 -5.65
CA VAL A 56 -0.47 -1.14 -4.87
C VAL A 56 0.02 0.24 -5.27
N SER A 57 0.30 1.08 -4.28
CA SER A 57 0.94 2.38 -4.48
C SER A 57 2.20 2.44 -3.63
N VAL A 58 3.32 2.84 -4.24
CA VAL A 58 4.57 3.11 -3.52
C VAL A 58 4.90 4.57 -3.77
N ILE A 59 4.75 5.40 -2.76
CA ILE A 59 4.80 6.84 -2.91
C ILE A 59 5.60 7.49 -1.79
N SER A 60 6.01 8.74 -2.00
CA SER A 60 6.67 9.53 -0.96
C SER A 60 5.66 9.99 0.10
N ALA A 61 6.17 10.39 1.27
CA ALA A 61 5.31 10.93 2.33
C ALA A 61 4.58 12.19 1.86
N GLU A 62 5.25 13.06 1.10
CA GLU A 62 4.64 14.27 0.56
C GLU A 62 3.48 13.94 -0.37
N THR A 63 3.67 12.99 -1.29
CA THR A 63 2.63 12.54 -2.21
C THR A 63 1.45 11.91 -1.46
N ALA A 64 1.75 11.11 -0.44
CA ALA A 64 0.69 10.49 0.38
C ALA A 64 -0.17 11.54 1.05
N ILE A 65 0.44 12.55 1.67
CA ILE A 65 -0.28 13.63 2.32
C ILE A 65 -1.16 14.37 1.32
N ALA A 66 -0.62 14.73 0.15
CA ALA A 66 -1.36 15.42 -0.88
C ALA A 66 -2.55 14.60 -1.39
N ASN A 67 -2.35 13.30 -1.61
CA ASN A 67 -3.40 12.42 -2.10
C ASN A 67 -4.53 12.23 -1.07
N PHE A 68 -4.19 12.09 0.20
CA PHE A 68 -5.22 11.99 1.24
C PHE A 68 -6.01 13.28 1.39
N LYS A 69 -5.35 14.43 1.32
CA LYS A 69 -6.03 15.74 1.36
C LYS A 69 -6.97 15.93 0.16
N ALA A 70 -6.61 15.38 -0.98
CA ALA A 70 -7.43 15.46 -2.19
C ALA A 70 -8.59 14.44 -2.21
N GLY A 71 -8.66 13.54 -1.24
CA GLY A 71 -9.71 12.52 -1.16
C GLY A 71 -9.58 11.39 -2.16
N LYS A 72 -8.39 11.13 -2.70
CA LYS A 72 -8.20 10.10 -3.74
C LYS A 72 -8.52 8.68 -3.29
N TYR A 73 -8.47 8.43 -1.99
CA TYR A 73 -8.70 7.09 -1.43
C TYR A 73 -10.02 6.97 -0.70
N ASP A 74 -10.88 7.98 -0.82
CA ASP A 74 -12.22 7.93 -0.23
C ASP A 74 -13.02 6.80 -0.88
N GLY A 75 -13.66 5.99 -0.04
CA GLY A 75 -14.41 4.83 -0.52
C GLY A 75 -13.57 3.59 -0.79
N GLN A 76 -12.25 3.65 -0.70
CA GLN A 76 -11.37 2.49 -0.81
C GLN A 76 -10.88 2.06 0.57
N ARG A 77 -10.77 0.74 0.77
CA ARG A 77 -10.18 0.18 2.00
C ARG A 77 -8.67 0.04 1.79
N VAL A 78 -7.89 0.92 2.43
CA VAL A 78 -6.43 1.04 2.27
C VAL A 78 -5.69 0.47 3.48
#